data_25770cf4b8ddc9e33af55bb0eceb278c
#
_entry.id   25770cf4b8ddc9e33af55bb0eceb278c
#
_cell.length_a   1.000
_cell.length_b   1.000
_cell.length_c   1.000
_cell.angle_alpha   90.00
_cell.angle_beta   90.00
_cell.angle_gamma   90.00
#
_symmetry.space_group_name_H-M   'P 1'
#
loop_
_entity.id
_entity.type
_entity.pdbx_description
1 polymer ?
#
loop_
_entity_poly.entity_id
_entity_poly.type
_entity_poly.pdbx_seq_one_letter_code
_entity_poly.pdbx_strand_id
1 'polypeptide(L)'
;MEWLKELFVEHSALQAVVVVSLISTIGIGLGKIRFFGISLGTAFIFFVGILAGHFGLSLDPAMLTYAESFGLVIFVYALGLQVGPGFFSSMRADGLRLVSPAIAIVLLGTALAMAMSYAFGVSMPDMSGILCGATTNTPALGAAQQTLQQMGIDANGAALSCAVAYPLGVVGVILAVVFLRKLFVRPCDMPGPDAEHRKNVFIASYHLTNPAVFGKSVHEIATQSHHHFVISRLWRDGRVSIPTSDKTLQENDLILVITTPGEADALRLIFGEQETKDWNTENIDWNSVDSQLISQRILVTRPEINGKKLSQLRPRNTYGINISRVYRSGVQLLATPDLRLQLGDRLTVVGEAEAIRNVEKILGNAVKSLNEPNLAAVFIGLILGLTLGSIPVAIPGISIPVKLGLAGGPIIVGILIGTFGPRLHMITYTTQSANLMLRALGLSMYLACLGLDAGTHFFETVMRPEGALWLGIGFALTFVPVVLVGLFALRVLKVDFGSVSGLLCGSMANPMALNYVNDTIEGDNPSVSYATVYPVCMFLRVIIIQVMLMLVL
;
A
#
# COMPACT_ATOMS: atom_id res chain seq x y z
N MET A 1 -24.04 -37.59 -18.71
CA MET A 1 -22.56 -37.37 -18.71
C MET A 1 -22.08 -36.39 -19.81
N GLU A 2 -22.93 -36.07 -20.80
CA GLU A 2 -22.60 -35.08 -21.85
C GLU A 2 -22.40 -33.67 -21.26
N TRP A 3 -23.24 -33.23 -20.35
CA TRP A 3 -23.12 -31.92 -19.69
C TRP A 3 -21.80 -31.73 -18.90
N LEU A 4 -21.20 -32.83 -18.39
CA LEU A 4 -19.88 -32.75 -17.75
C LEU A 4 -18.75 -32.56 -18.75
N LYS A 5 -18.89 -33.11 -19.97
CA LYS A 5 -17.94 -32.88 -21.06
C LYS A 5 -18.00 -31.46 -21.56
N GLU A 6 -19.20 -30.88 -21.67
CA GLU A 6 -19.41 -29.48 -22.02
C GLU A 6 -18.79 -28.52 -20.99
N LEU A 7 -18.82 -28.86 -19.69
CA LEU A 7 -18.25 -28.05 -18.61
C LEU A 7 -16.72 -28.10 -18.53
N PHE A 8 -16.07 -29.20 -18.94
CA PHE A 8 -14.64 -29.38 -18.67
C PHE A 8 -13.78 -29.69 -19.89
N VAL A 9 -14.39 -30.12 -21.01
CA VAL A 9 -13.66 -30.63 -22.19
C VAL A 9 -13.97 -29.82 -23.44
N GLU A 10 -15.21 -29.41 -23.65
CA GLU A 10 -15.59 -28.65 -24.84
C GLU A 10 -15.20 -27.17 -24.69
N HIS A 11 -14.40 -26.65 -25.62
CA HIS A 11 -13.95 -25.25 -25.62
C HIS A 11 -15.15 -24.30 -25.79
N SER A 12 -15.66 -23.80 -24.68
CA SER A 12 -16.83 -22.92 -24.62
C SER A 12 -16.63 -21.82 -23.59
N ALA A 13 -17.42 -20.75 -23.69
CA ALA A 13 -17.42 -19.69 -22.68
C ALA A 13 -17.81 -20.22 -21.29
N LEU A 14 -18.71 -21.21 -21.25
CA LEU A 14 -19.12 -21.84 -20.00
C LEU A 14 -17.95 -22.60 -19.35
N GLN A 15 -17.22 -23.38 -20.13
CA GLN A 15 -16.01 -24.07 -19.69
C GLN A 15 -14.98 -23.09 -19.14
N ALA A 16 -14.70 -21.99 -19.86
CA ALA A 16 -13.72 -20.99 -19.43
C ALA A 16 -14.07 -20.40 -18.05
N VAL A 17 -15.35 -20.03 -17.83
CA VAL A 17 -15.80 -19.49 -16.53
C VAL A 17 -15.67 -20.54 -15.43
N VAL A 18 -16.08 -21.78 -15.68
CA VAL A 18 -16.02 -22.86 -14.69
C VAL A 18 -14.57 -23.21 -14.32
N VAL A 19 -13.71 -23.38 -15.32
CA VAL A 19 -12.30 -23.74 -15.11
C VAL A 19 -11.55 -22.63 -14.34
N VAL A 20 -11.67 -21.37 -14.77
CA VAL A 20 -11.04 -20.23 -14.07
C VAL A 20 -11.56 -20.09 -12.63
N SER A 21 -12.87 -20.28 -12.43
CA SER A 21 -13.48 -20.22 -11.10
C SER A 21 -13.01 -21.38 -10.20
N LEU A 22 -12.88 -22.58 -10.75
CA LEU A 22 -12.41 -23.76 -10.02
C LEU A 22 -10.94 -23.59 -9.59
N ILE A 23 -10.06 -23.21 -10.52
CA ILE A 23 -8.64 -22.94 -10.26
C ILE A 23 -8.52 -21.86 -9.18
N SER A 24 -9.28 -20.76 -9.31
CA SER A 24 -9.26 -19.66 -8.34
C SER A 24 -9.74 -20.12 -6.96
N THR A 25 -10.83 -20.89 -6.89
CA THR A 25 -11.39 -21.39 -5.61
C THR A 25 -10.40 -22.32 -4.90
N ILE A 26 -9.85 -23.29 -5.61
CA ILE A 26 -8.86 -24.22 -5.05
C ILE A 26 -7.60 -23.46 -4.64
N GLY A 27 -7.11 -22.54 -5.49
CA GLY A 27 -5.92 -21.74 -5.24
C GLY A 27 -6.05 -20.82 -4.02
N ILE A 28 -7.20 -20.15 -3.85
CA ILE A 28 -7.49 -19.34 -2.65
C ILE A 28 -7.58 -20.23 -1.40
N GLY A 29 -8.20 -21.40 -1.52
CA GLY A 29 -8.30 -22.37 -0.42
C GLY A 29 -6.93 -22.84 0.05
N LEU A 30 -6.11 -23.34 -0.86
CA LEU A 30 -4.74 -23.80 -0.58
C LEU A 30 -3.82 -22.65 -0.14
N GLY A 31 -4.04 -21.45 -0.66
CA GLY A 31 -3.29 -20.26 -0.28
C GLY A 31 -3.43 -19.86 1.20
N LYS A 32 -4.45 -20.37 1.91
CA LYS A 32 -4.61 -20.18 3.37
C LYS A 32 -3.73 -21.13 4.20
N ILE A 33 -3.21 -22.19 3.59
CA ILE A 33 -2.35 -23.16 4.28
C ILE A 33 -1.00 -22.51 4.56
N ARG A 34 -0.54 -22.58 5.80
CA ARG A 34 0.76 -22.05 6.21
C ARG A 34 1.79 -23.17 6.25
N PHE A 35 2.78 -23.09 5.39
CA PHE A 35 3.96 -23.96 5.42
C PHE A 35 5.07 -23.27 6.21
N PHE A 36 5.50 -23.84 7.32
CA PHE A 36 6.50 -23.24 8.22
C PHE A 36 6.17 -21.80 8.65
N GLY A 37 4.87 -21.49 8.83
CA GLY A 37 4.42 -20.16 9.20
C GLY A 37 4.21 -19.19 8.01
N ILE A 38 4.59 -19.58 6.79
CA ILE A 38 4.48 -18.77 5.56
C ILE A 38 3.31 -19.27 4.72
N SER A 39 2.46 -18.37 4.26
CA SER A 39 1.37 -18.64 3.33
C SER A 39 1.66 -17.97 1.98
N LEU A 40 1.47 -18.69 0.88
CA LEU A 40 1.64 -18.12 -0.46
C LEU A 40 0.43 -17.28 -0.92
N GLY A 41 -0.65 -17.26 -0.12
CA GLY A 41 -1.83 -16.44 -0.39
C GLY A 41 -2.40 -16.70 -1.78
N THR A 42 -2.82 -15.62 -2.46
CA THR A 42 -3.41 -15.67 -3.81
C THR A 42 -2.45 -16.18 -4.89
N ALA A 43 -1.14 -16.19 -4.65
CA ALA A 43 -0.17 -16.75 -5.60
C ALA A 43 -0.35 -18.26 -5.82
N PHE A 44 -1.00 -18.96 -4.88
CA PHE A 44 -1.34 -20.37 -5.05
C PHE A 44 -2.26 -20.65 -6.24
N ILE A 45 -3.07 -19.68 -6.66
CA ILE A 45 -3.91 -19.77 -7.86
C ILE A 45 -3.05 -20.08 -9.09
N PHE A 46 -1.90 -19.42 -9.22
CA PHE A 46 -0.96 -19.67 -10.31
C PHE A 46 -0.47 -21.12 -10.34
N PHE A 47 -0.08 -21.67 -9.19
CA PHE A 47 0.38 -23.06 -9.12
C PHE A 47 -0.73 -24.09 -9.35
N VAL A 48 -1.96 -23.81 -8.91
CA VAL A 48 -3.13 -24.65 -9.24
C VAL A 48 -3.43 -24.60 -10.74
N GLY A 49 -3.31 -23.43 -11.37
CA GLY A 49 -3.39 -23.27 -12.82
C GLY A 49 -2.34 -24.11 -13.55
N ILE A 50 -1.08 -24.07 -13.10
CA ILE A 50 0.01 -24.89 -13.65
C ILE A 50 -0.33 -26.38 -13.55
N LEU A 51 -0.81 -26.86 -12.41
CA LEU A 51 -1.22 -28.25 -12.26
C LEU A 51 -2.36 -28.60 -13.21
N ALA A 52 -3.37 -27.74 -13.31
CA ALA A 52 -4.50 -27.96 -14.21
C ALA A 52 -4.05 -28.07 -15.68
N GLY A 53 -3.18 -27.17 -16.14
CA GLY A 53 -2.59 -27.21 -17.48
C GLY A 53 -1.75 -28.46 -17.72
N HIS A 54 -0.97 -28.89 -16.73
CA HIS A 54 -0.18 -30.14 -16.80
C HIS A 54 -1.08 -31.36 -16.95
N PHE A 55 -2.24 -31.42 -16.31
CA PHE A 55 -3.20 -32.51 -16.47
C PHE A 55 -4.04 -32.39 -17.74
N GLY A 56 -3.69 -31.49 -18.66
CA GLY A 56 -4.31 -31.35 -19.97
C GLY A 56 -5.59 -30.52 -19.99
N LEU A 57 -5.88 -29.78 -18.91
CA LEU A 57 -6.98 -28.81 -18.94
C LEU A 57 -6.55 -27.61 -19.79
N SER A 58 -7.33 -27.32 -20.84
CA SER A 58 -7.05 -26.19 -21.75
C SER A 58 -8.32 -25.40 -22.00
N LEU A 59 -8.16 -24.13 -22.36
CA LEU A 59 -9.23 -23.24 -22.78
C LEU A 59 -9.07 -22.89 -24.25
N ASP A 60 -10.14 -22.35 -24.84
CA ASP A 60 -10.01 -21.68 -26.14
C ASP A 60 -8.97 -20.55 -26.03
N PRO A 61 -7.97 -20.49 -26.96
CA PRO A 61 -6.89 -19.50 -26.87
C PRO A 61 -7.35 -18.04 -26.84
N ALA A 62 -8.43 -17.72 -27.57
CA ALA A 62 -8.96 -16.35 -27.59
C ALA A 62 -9.61 -15.99 -26.24
N MET A 63 -10.33 -16.95 -25.64
CA MET A 63 -10.96 -16.76 -24.32
C MET A 63 -9.91 -16.69 -23.22
N LEU A 64 -8.86 -17.51 -23.30
CA LEU A 64 -7.73 -17.48 -22.36
C LEU A 64 -7.05 -16.10 -22.39
N THR A 65 -6.66 -15.62 -23.57
CA THR A 65 -6.00 -14.32 -23.75
C THR A 65 -6.90 -13.15 -23.32
N TYR A 66 -8.21 -13.22 -23.60
CA TYR A 66 -9.15 -12.20 -23.15
C TYR A 66 -9.26 -12.17 -21.63
N ALA A 67 -9.46 -13.31 -20.97
CA ALA A 67 -9.61 -13.39 -19.53
C ALA A 67 -8.32 -12.98 -18.80
N GLU A 68 -7.16 -13.40 -19.31
CA GLU A 68 -5.84 -13.00 -18.81
C GLU A 68 -5.65 -11.48 -18.91
N SER A 69 -5.86 -10.90 -20.09
CA SER A 69 -5.69 -9.46 -20.35
C SER A 69 -6.68 -8.63 -19.52
N PHE A 70 -7.94 -9.01 -19.47
CA PHE A 70 -8.97 -8.30 -18.70
C PHE A 70 -8.68 -8.38 -17.19
N GLY A 71 -8.28 -9.56 -16.69
CA GLY A 71 -7.86 -9.76 -15.31
C GLY A 71 -6.66 -8.88 -14.94
N LEU A 72 -5.63 -8.86 -15.80
CA LEU A 72 -4.44 -8.02 -15.61
C LEU A 72 -4.81 -6.53 -15.54
N VAL A 73 -5.60 -6.03 -16.49
CA VAL A 73 -5.97 -4.60 -16.58
C VAL A 73 -6.74 -4.16 -15.33
N ILE A 74 -7.75 -4.92 -14.90
CA ILE A 74 -8.51 -4.63 -13.67
C ILE A 74 -7.60 -4.66 -12.46
N PHE A 75 -6.77 -5.69 -12.33
CA PHE A 75 -5.84 -5.86 -11.22
C PHE A 75 -4.89 -4.67 -11.08
N VAL A 76 -4.23 -4.29 -12.17
CA VAL A 76 -3.21 -3.24 -12.18
C VAL A 76 -3.84 -1.86 -11.97
N TYR A 77 -5.01 -1.60 -12.55
CA TYR A 77 -5.75 -0.35 -12.32
C TYR A 77 -6.20 -0.19 -10.87
N ALA A 78 -6.81 -1.24 -10.28
CA ALA A 78 -7.21 -1.24 -8.88
C ALA A 78 -6.00 -1.07 -7.94
N LEU A 79 -4.87 -1.67 -8.28
CA LEU A 79 -3.61 -1.47 -7.58
C LEU A 79 -3.16 0.00 -7.66
N GLY A 80 -3.21 0.62 -8.84
CA GLY A 80 -2.91 2.04 -9.05
C GLY A 80 -3.77 2.95 -8.20
N LEU A 81 -5.09 2.71 -8.14
CA LEU A 81 -6.03 3.45 -7.28
C LEU A 81 -5.67 3.35 -5.80
N GLN A 82 -5.28 2.15 -5.33
CA GLN A 82 -4.90 1.91 -3.93
C GLN A 82 -3.60 2.63 -3.56
N VAL A 83 -2.63 2.62 -4.46
CA VAL A 83 -1.28 3.16 -4.28
C VAL A 83 -1.25 4.68 -4.41
N GLY A 84 -2.11 5.25 -5.28
CA GLY A 84 -2.11 6.65 -5.65
C GLY A 84 -2.05 7.65 -4.50
N PRO A 85 -2.90 7.58 -3.48
CA PRO A 85 -2.89 8.53 -2.36
C PRO A 85 -1.55 8.64 -1.62
N GLY A 86 -0.82 7.51 -1.51
CA GLY A 86 0.49 7.43 -0.86
C GLY A 86 1.68 7.77 -1.77
N PHE A 87 1.53 7.65 -3.09
CA PHE A 87 2.63 7.71 -4.06
C PHE A 87 3.45 9.00 -3.96
N PHE A 88 2.79 10.16 -4.08
CA PHE A 88 3.48 11.45 -4.02
C PHE A 88 3.89 11.87 -2.60
N SER A 89 3.20 11.39 -1.57
CA SER A 89 3.59 11.65 -0.18
C SER A 89 4.87 10.89 0.20
N SER A 90 5.05 9.69 -0.34
CA SER A 90 6.26 8.88 -0.15
C SER A 90 7.52 9.51 -0.76
N MET A 91 7.34 10.42 -1.72
CA MET A 91 8.46 11.11 -2.38
C MET A 91 8.87 12.43 -1.67
N ARG A 92 8.26 12.78 -0.54
CA ARG A 92 8.70 13.95 0.27
C ARG A 92 9.97 13.63 1.06
N ALA A 93 10.61 14.67 1.62
CA ALA A 93 11.95 14.58 2.23
C ALA A 93 12.13 13.41 3.21
N ASP A 94 11.16 13.17 4.09
CA ASP A 94 11.22 12.06 5.05
C ASP A 94 11.08 10.68 4.38
N GLY A 95 10.27 10.58 3.31
CA GLY A 95 10.10 9.35 2.53
C GLY A 95 11.30 9.02 1.67
N LEU A 96 12.03 10.01 1.15
CA LEU A 96 13.20 9.80 0.29
C LEU A 96 14.30 8.99 0.98
N ARG A 97 14.44 9.09 2.31
CA ARG A 97 15.42 8.32 3.09
C ARG A 97 15.15 6.80 3.01
N LEU A 98 13.89 6.40 2.86
CA LEU A 98 13.49 5.00 2.69
C LEU A 98 13.36 4.62 1.21
N VAL A 99 12.88 5.53 0.37
CA VAL A 99 12.64 5.27 -1.05
C VAL A 99 13.94 5.14 -1.84
N SER A 100 14.98 5.93 -1.52
CA SER A 100 16.25 5.87 -2.26
C SER A 100 16.96 4.50 -2.18
N PRO A 101 17.12 3.85 -1.02
CA PRO A 101 17.71 2.51 -0.98
C PRO A 101 16.78 1.46 -1.61
N ALA A 102 15.46 1.66 -1.54
CA ALA A 102 14.54 0.75 -2.21
C ALA A 102 14.64 0.81 -3.73
N ILE A 103 14.80 2.00 -4.31
CA ILE A 103 15.12 2.16 -5.74
C ILE A 103 16.47 1.49 -6.06
N ALA A 104 17.47 1.61 -5.18
CA ALA A 104 18.76 0.94 -5.38
C ALA A 104 18.61 -0.58 -5.45
N ILE A 105 17.71 -1.21 -4.66
CA ILE A 105 17.41 -2.64 -4.76
C ILE A 105 16.86 -2.99 -6.16
N VAL A 106 15.94 -2.18 -6.67
CA VAL A 106 15.33 -2.41 -7.99
C VAL A 106 16.39 -2.32 -9.09
N LEU A 107 17.21 -1.28 -9.08
CA LEU A 107 18.26 -1.07 -10.08
C LEU A 107 19.36 -2.12 -9.99
N LEU A 108 19.82 -2.44 -8.77
CA LEU A 108 20.85 -3.46 -8.55
C LEU A 108 20.34 -4.84 -8.95
N GLY A 109 19.09 -5.18 -8.62
CA GLY A 109 18.46 -6.43 -9.04
C GLY A 109 18.37 -6.56 -10.56
N THR A 110 17.99 -5.49 -11.25
CA THR A 110 17.92 -5.45 -12.72
C THR A 110 19.30 -5.56 -13.36
N ALA A 111 20.29 -4.81 -12.85
CA ALA A 111 21.66 -4.89 -13.33
C ALA A 111 22.27 -6.29 -13.12
N LEU A 112 22.01 -6.90 -11.97
CA LEU A 112 22.44 -8.26 -11.66
C LEU A 112 21.76 -9.29 -12.59
N ALA A 113 20.47 -9.12 -12.91
CA ALA A 113 19.75 -9.97 -13.85
C ALA A 113 20.38 -9.90 -15.25
N MET A 114 20.67 -8.70 -15.76
CA MET A 114 21.36 -8.54 -17.05
C MET A 114 22.75 -9.18 -17.03
N ALA A 115 23.53 -8.97 -15.98
CA ALA A 115 24.85 -9.58 -15.83
C ALA A 115 24.78 -11.11 -15.79
N MET A 116 23.81 -11.68 -15.08
CA MET A 116 23.62 -13.13 -15.00
C MET A 116 23.09 -13.73 -16.31
N SER A 117 22.21 -13.02 -17.03
CA SER A 117 21.79 -13.42 -18.38
C SER A 117 23.00 -13.60 -19.30
N TYR A 118 23.89 -12.64 -19.28
CA TYR A 118 25.12 -12.66 -20.10
C TYR A 118 26.09 -13.77 -19.66
N ALA A 119 26.28 -13.92 -18.32
CA ALA A 119 27.24 -14.88 -17.75
C ALA A 119 26.81 -16.34 -17.94
N PHE A 120 25.53 -16.63 -17.84
CA PHE A 120 24.99 -17.99 -17.89
C PHE A 120 24.29 -18.32 -19.22
N GLY A 121 24.24 -17.38 -20.16
CA GLY A 121 23.60 -17.60 -21.46
C GLY A 121 22.08 -17.78 -21.40
N VAL A 122 21.42 -17.25 -20.36
CA VAL A 122 19.96 -17.32 -20.20
C VAL A 122 19.34 -16.27 -21.12
N SER A 123 18.31 -16.68 -21.89
CA SER A 123 17.62 -15.76 -22.81
C SER A 123 16.99 -14.59 -22.05
N MET A 124 16.91 -13.41 -22.68
CA MET A 124 16.31 -12.24 -22.02
C MET A 124 14.80 -12.40 -21.71
N PRO A 125 14.00 -13.06 -22.57
CA PRO A 125 12.64 -13.42 -22.19
C PRO A 125 12.58 -14.24 -20.90
N ASP A 126 13.37 -15.30 -20.78
CA ASP A 126 13.41 -16.15 -19.57
C ASP A 126 13.96 -15.38 -18.37
N MET A 127 15.04 -14.58 -18.56
CA MET A 127 15.60 -13.75 -17.48
C MET A 127 14.60 -12.72 -16.96
N SER A 128 13.76 -12.17 -17.84
CA SER A 128 12.68 -11.25 -17.43
C SER A 128 11.67 -11.94 -16.51
N GLY A 129 11.31 -13.17 -16.84
CA GLY A 129 10.44 -13.99 -15.98
C GLY A 129 11.10 -14.35 -14.66
N ILE A 130 12.36 -14.79 -14.66
CA ILE A 130 13.14 -15.07 -13.43
C ILE A 130 13.17 -13.84 -12.52
N LEU A 131 13.44 -12.65 -13.08
CA LEU A 131 13.46 -11.40 -12.33
C LEU A 131 12.08 -11.07 -11.72
N CYS A 132 11.00 -11.26 -12.48
CA CYS A 132 9.63 -11.06 -12.00
C CYS A 132 9.27 -12.04 -10.89
N GLY A 133 9.64 -13.31 -11.02
CA GLY A 133 9.44 -14.35 -10.01
C GLY A 133 10.26 -14.09 -8.74
N ALA A 134 11.55 -13.81 -8.88
CA ALA A 134 12.47 -13.46 -7.80
C ALA A 134 11.98 -12.26 -6.97
N THR A 135 11.28 -11.33 -7.62
CA THR A 135 10.76 -10.12 -6.97
C THR A 135 9.27 -10.18 -6.65
N THR A 136 8.64 -11.34 -6.85
CA THR A 136 7.20 -11.60 -6.63
C THR A 136 6.27 -10.58 -7.28
N ASN A 137 6.65 -10.08 -8.47
CA ASN A 137 6.02 -8.94 -9.13
C ASN A 137 5.22 -9.35 -10.37
N THR A 138 3.97 -9.76 -10.17
CA THR A 138 3.05 -10.17 -11.25
C THR A 138 2.69 -9.03 -12.23
N PRO A 139 2.52 -7.75 -11.84
CA PRO A 139 2.35 -6.65 -12.81
C PRO A 139 3.55 -6.48 -13.75
N ALA A 140 4.77 -6.65 -13.23
CA ALA A 140 5.97 -6.58 -14.06
C ALA A 140 6.04 -7.75 -15.05
N LEU A 141 5.58 -8.95 -14.65
CA LEU A 141 5.48 -10.09 -15.56
C LEU A 141 4.51 -9.80 -16.71
N GLY A 142 3.30 -9.28 -16.40
CA GLY A 142 2.35 -8.89 -17.44
C GLY A 142 2.91 -7.82 -18.40
N ALA A 143 3.68 -6.86 -17.88
CA ALA A 143 4.36 -5.87 -18.69
C ALA A 143 5.46 -6.49 -19.57
N ALA A 144 6.23 -7.44 -19.04
CA ALA A 144 7.26 -8.18 -19.79
C ALA A 144 6.63 -8.99 -20.92
N GLN A 145 5.62 -9.79 -20.64
CA GLN A 145 4.90 -10.60 -21.63
C GLN A 145 4.34 -9.75 -22.76
N GLN A 146 3.71 -8.63 -22.42
CA GLN A 146 3.16 -7.74 -23.42
C GLN A 146 4.23 -7.09 -24.28
N THR A 147 5.37 -6.70 -23.68
CA THR A 147 6.50 -6.14 -24.42
C THR A 147 7.05 -7.18 -25.41
N LEU A 148 7.25 -8.41 -24.98
CA LEU A 148 7.69 -9.52 -25.84
C LEU A 148 6.70 -9.77 -26.98
N GLN A 149 5.39 -9.81 -26.71
CA GLN A 149 4.36 -9.96 -27.75
C GLN A 149 4.38 -8.82 -28.77
N GLN A 150 4.59 -7.56 -28.32
CA GLN A 150 4.70 -6.41 -29.22
C GLN A 150 5.94 -6.49 -30.12
N MET A 151 7.00 -7.13 -29.64
CA MET A 151 8.23 -7.39 -30.41
C MET A 151 8.13 -8.64 -31.29
N GLY A 152 7.00 -9.38 -31.25
CA GLY A 152 6.80 -10.63 -31.97
C GLY A 152 7.61 -11.80 -31.41
N ILE A 153 8.01 -11.73 -30.14
CA ILE A 153 8.78 -12.77 -29.44
C ILE A 153 7.82 -13.58 -28.57
N ASP A 154 8.05 -14.89 -28.47
CA ASP A 154 7.27 -15.77 -27.60
C ASP A 154 7.42 -15.37 -26.12
N ALA A 155 6.29 -15.14 -25.45
CA ALA A 155 6.25 -14.71 -24.06
C ALA A 155 6.10 -15.89 -23.06
N ASN A 156 5.88 -17.12 -23.53
CA ASN A 156 5.65 -18.31 -22.68
C ASN A 156 6.85 -18.60 -21.78
N GLY A 157 8.08 -18.40 -22.28
CA GLY A 157 9.30 -18.56 -21.49
C GLY A 157 9.33 -17.67 -20.25
N ALA A 158 8.84 -16.43 -20.35
CA ALA A 158 8.78 -15.51 -19.21
C ALA A 158 7.79 -15.98 -18.13
N ALA A 159 6.63 -16.52 -18.49
CA ALA A 159 5.67 -17.07 -17.54
C ALA A 159 6.25 -18.30 -16.81
N LEU A 160 6.86 -19.19 -17.58
CA LEU A 160 7.43 -20.45 -17.10
C LEU A 160 8.59 -20.20 -16.12
N SER A 161 9.54 -19.35 -16.50
CA SER A 161 10.70 -19.01 -15.66
C SER A 161 10.30 -18.22 -14.42
N CYS A 162 9.26 -17.39 -14.52
CA CYS A 162 8.66 -16.73 -13.36
C CYS A 162 8.10 -17.76 -12.37
N ALA A 163 7.33 -18.76 -12.85
CA ALA A 163 6.77 -19.79 -12.00
C ALA A 163 7.85 -20.58 -11.25
N VAL A 164 8.97 -20.89 -11.93
CA VAL A 164 10.12 -21.59 -11.33
C VAL A 164 10.78 -20.73 -10.23
N ALA A 165 11.02 -19.44 -10.48
CA ALA A 165 11.73 -18.57 -9.56
C ALA A 165 10.86 -18.08 -8.38
N TYR A 166 9.53 -18.01 -8.54
CA TYR A 166 8.60 -17.38 -7.60
C TYR A 166 8.64 -17.93 -6.16
N PRO A 167 8.66 -19.26 -5.91
CA PRO A 167 8.71 -19.79 -4.54
C PRO A 167 9.94 -19.32 -3.77
N LEU A 168 11.12 -19.33 -4.43
CA LEU A 168 12.36 -18.85 -3.81
C LEU A 168 12.40 -17.33 -3.71
N GLY A 169 11.68 -16.60 -4.54
CA GLY A 169 11.45 -15.18 -4.39
C GLY A 169 10.74 -14.83 -3.08
N VAL A 170 9.69 -15.59 -2.72
CA VAL A 170 8.99 -15.41 -1.44
C VAL A 170 9.89 -15.74 -0.25
N VAL A 171 10.47 -16.93 -0.26
CA VAL A 171 11.28 -17.45 0.84
C VAL A 171 12.61 -16.68 0.96
N GLY A 172 13.20 -16.28 -0.15
CA GLY A 172 14.48 -15.58 -0.21
C GLY A 172 14.48 -14.24 0.52
N VAL A 173 13.39 -13.46 0.44
CA VAL A 173 13.27 -12.20 1.20
C VAL A 173 13.25 -12.49 2.71
N ILE A 174 12.49 -13.50 3.13
CA ILE A 174 12.41 -13.88 4.55
C ILE A 174 13.79 -14.35 5.05
N LEU A 175 14.45 -15.19 4.25
CA LEU A 175 15.81 -15.65 4.59
C LEU A 175 16.81 -14.50 4.67
N ALA A 176 16.73 -13.52 3.77
CA ALA A 176 17.58 -12.33 3.79
C ALA A 176 17.33 -11.48 5.06
N VAL A 177 16.07 -11.28 5.45
CA VAL A 177 15.73 -10.57 6.69
C VAL A 177 16.23 -11.32 7.92
N VAL A 178 16.03 -12.64 7.97
CA VAL A 178 16.54 -13.50 9.07
C VAL A 178 18.08 -13.48 9.13
N PHE A 179 18.73 -13.55 7.98
CA PHE A 179 20.18 -13.49 7.85
C PHE A 179 20.74 -12.16 8.38
N LEU A 180 20.14 -11.03 7.94
CA LEU A 180 20.51 -9.70 8.44
C LEU A 180 20.31 -9.61 9.95
N ARG A 181 19.15 -10.08 10.46
CA ARG A 181 18.82 -10.05 11.90
C ARG A 181 19.84 -10.80 12.74
N LYS A 182 20.20 -12.02 12.34
CA LYS A 182 21.10 -12.88 13.13
C LYS A 182 22.55 -12.43 13.10
N LEU A 183 23.03 -11.90 11.98
CA LEU A 183 24.46 -11.63 11.79
C LEU A 183 24.84 -10.16 11.94
N PHE A 184 23.93 -9.25 11.66
CA PHE A 184 24.27 -7.83 11.52
C PHE A 184 23.48 -6.89 12.42
N VAL A 185 22.35 -7.31 13.00
CA VAL A 185 21.53 -6.45 13.86
C VAL A 185 22.08 -6.46 15.29
N ARG A 186 22.29 -5.28 15.84
CA ARG A 186 22.69 -5.06 17.22
C ARG A 186 21.47 -4.68 18.06
N PRO A 187 21.51 -4.83 19.39
CA PRO A 187 20.41 -4.40 20.25
C PRO A 187 19.98 -2.93 20.05
N CYS A 188 20.95 -2.04 19.71
CA CYS A 188 20.68 -0.64 19.43
C CYS A 188 20.02 -0.39 18.06
N ASP A 189 20.03 -1.35 17.15
CA ASP A 189 19.40 -1.25 15.84
C ASP A 189 17.93 -1.72 15.88
N MET A 190 17.52 -2.37 16.99
CA MET A 190 16.12 -2.76 17.21
C MET A 190 15.29 -1.53 17.56
N PRO A 191 14.00 -1.50 17.19
CA PRO A 191 13.10 -0.44 17.65
C PRO A 191 13.16 -0.40 19.19
N GLY A 192 13.47 0.77 19.75
CA GLY A 192 13.46 0.94 21.20
C GLY A 192 12.05 0.80 21.77
N PRO A 193 11.89 0.57 23.10
CA PRO A 193 10.58 0.49 23.75
C PRO A 193 9.70 1.75 23.50
N ASP A 194 10.30 2.87 23.14
CA ASP A 194 9.60 4.09 22.72
C ASP A 194 9.00 3.99 21.29
N ALA A 195 9.32 2.96 20.52
CA ALA A 195 8.73 2.76 19.18
C ALA A 195 7.26 2.32 19.24
N GLU A 196 6.81 1.70 20.32
CA GLU A 196 5.39 1.41 20.57
C GLU A 196 4.53 2.68 20.69
N HIS A 197 5.15 3.82 21.01
CA HIS A 197 4.45 5.09 21.27
C HIS A 197 4.44 6.05 20.08
N ARG A 198 4.93 5.68 18.89
CA ARG A 198 4.70 6.46 17.66
C ARG A 198 3.29 6.24 17.09
N LYS A 199 2.28 6.29 17.95
CA LYS A 199 0.96 6.76 17.53
C LYS A 199 1.21 8.12 16.90
N ASN A 200 0.75 8.35 15.68
CA ASN A 200 0.92 9.64 14.99
C ASN A 200 0.30 10.82 15.79
N VAL A 201 -0.28 10.52 16.94
CA VAL A 201 -0.94 11.44 17.85
C VAL A 201 -0.70 11.00 19.28
N PHE A 202 -0.20 11.91 20.10
CA PHE A 202 -0.02 11.78 21.54
C PHE A 202 -1.04 12.67 22.28
N ILE A 203 -1.65 12.13 23.34
CA ILE A 203 -2.68 12.84 24.12
C ILE A 203 -2.21 12.94 25.55
N ALA A 204 -2.22 14.16 26.07
CA ALA A 204 -1.88 14.43 27.46
C ALA A 204 -2.75 15.55 28.04
N SER A 205 -2.99 15.50 29.34
CA SER A 205 -3.55 16.61 30.10
C SER A 205 -2.46 17.38 30.84
N TYR A 206 -2.59 18.70 30.84
CA TYR A 206 -1.65 19.60 31.48
C TYR A 206 -2.38 20.55 32.42
N HIS A 207 -1.87 20.65 33.65
CA HIS A 207 -2.18 21.75 34.52
C HIS A 207 -1.35 22.99 34.13
N LEU A 208 -2.02 24.08 33.86
CA LEU A 208 -1.37 25.32 33.47
C LEU A 208 -0.69 25.97 34.70
N THR A 209 0.62 25.78 34.76
CA THR A 209 1.46 26.34 35.84
C THR A 209 2.48 27.33 35.32
N ASN A 210 2.67 27.43 33.99
CA ASN A 210 3.64 28.33 33.39
C ASN A 210 3.04 29.74 33.22
N PRO A 211 3.55 30.77 33.92
CA PRO A 211 3.06 32.15 33.80
C PRO A 211 3.15 32.73 32.39
N ALA A 212 4.06 32.24 31.55
CA ALA A 212 4.27 32.73 30.20
C ALA A 212 3.06 32.54 29.27
N VAL A 213 2.12 31.63 29.61
CA VAL A 213 0.91 31.37 28.84
C VAL A 213 -0.35 32.00 29.42
N PHE A 214 -0.29 32.56 30.63
CA PHE A 214 -1.45 33.17 31.27
C PHE A 214 -1.89 34.45 30.55
N GLY A 215 -3.20 34.57 30.33
CA GLY A 215 -3.79 35.69 29.62
C GLY A 215 -3.60 35.68 28.11
N LYS A 216 -2.81 34.75 27.56
CA LYS A 216 -2.65 34.59 26.11
C LYS A 216 -3.76 33.72 25.51
N SER A 217 -4.13 34.04 24.28
CA SER A 217 -5.09 33.20 23.53
C SER A 217 -4.44 31.93 23.02
N VAL A 218 -5.25 30.90 22.77
CA VAL A 218 -4.79 29.66 22.18
C VAL A 218 -4.06 29.88 20.85
N HIS A 219 -4.54 30.85 20.05
CA HIS A 219 -3.93 31.23 18.78
C HIS A 219 -2.53 31.87 18.97
N GLU A 220 -2.39 32.77 19.91
CA GLU A 220 -1.10 33.42 20.22
C GLU A 220 -0.07 32.37 20.67
N ILE A 221 -0.45 31.47 21.56
CA ILE A 221 0.44 30.40 22.02
C ILE A 221 0.85 29.49 20.86
N ALA A 222 -0.09 29.06 20.03
CA ALA A 222 0.21 28.20 18.88
C ALA A 222 1.13 28.87 17.86
N THR A 223 0.95 30.18 17.63
CA THR A 223 1.78 30.96 16.68
C THR A 223 3.17 31.24 17.23
N GLN A 224 3.29 31.56 18.52
CA GLN A 224 4.57 31.87 19.14
C GLN A 224 5.45 30.66 19.41
N SER A 225 4.84 29.53 19.75
CA SER A 225 5.58 28.30 20.06
C SER A 225 6.10 27.56 18.83
N HIS A 226 5.55 27.81 17.65
CA HIS A 226 5.82 27.06 16.41
C HIS A 226 5.57 25.55 16.51
N HIS A 227 4.84 25.09 17.55
CA HIS A 227 4.50 23.69 17.76
C HIS A 227 3.08 23.38 17.27
N HIS A 228 2.88 22.16 16.80
CA HIS A 228 1.59 21.69 16.30
C HIS A 228 0.83 20.95 17.40
N PHE A 229 -0.20 21.55 17.94
CA PHE A 229 -1.08 20.93 18.93
C PHE A 229 -2.53 21.35 18.76
N VAL A 230 -3.43 20.56 19.33
CA VAL A 230 -4.86 20.82 19.36
C VAL A 230 -5.35 20.69 20.80
N ILE A 231 -5.85 21.76 21.41
CA ILE A 231 -6.51 21.70 22.70
C ILE A 231 -7.93 21.18 22.46
N SER A 232 -8.22 19.98 22.96
CA SER A 232 -9.50 19.30 22.76
C SER A 232 -10.54 19.71 23.80
N ARG A 233 -10.13 19.90 25.05
CA ARG A 233 -10.97 20.27 26.18
C ARG A 233 -10.22 21.22 27.10
N LEU A 234 -10.97 22.11 27.74
CA LEU A 234 -10.52 23.03 28.78
C LEU A 234 -11.47 22.91 29.98
N TRP A 235 -10.95 22.54 31.12
CA TRP A 235 -11.67 22.56 32.41
C TRP A 235 -11.27 23.80 33.19
N ARG A 236 -12.26 24.59 33.59
CA ARG A 236 -12.14 25.77 34.43
C ARG A 236 -13.32 25.85 35.38
N ASP A 237 -13.09 25.99 36.66
CA ASP A 237 -14.12 26.13 37.71
C ASP A 237 -15.18 24.96 37.66
N GLY A 238 -14.72 23.75 37.40
CA GLY A 238 -15.58 22.56 37.33
C GLY A 238 -16.44 22.47 36.07
N ARG A 239 -16.25 23.40 35.09
CA ARG A 239 -16.94 23.36 33.79
C ARG A 239 -15.96 22.99 32.68
N VAL A 240 -16.41 22.17 31.77
CA VAL A 240 -15.65 21.84 30.58
C VAL A 240 -16.14 22.67 29.41
N SER A 241 -15.21 23.08 28.55
CA SER A 241 -15.52 23.79 27.31
C SER A 241 -14.55 23.41 26.21
N ILE A 242 -14.96 23.61 24.96
CA ILE A 242 -14.07 23.54 23.80
C ILE A 242 -13.47 24.94 23.59
N PRO A 243 -12.17 25.13 23.79
CA PRO A 243 -11.57 26.46 23.63
C PRO A 243 -11.56 26.88 22.16
N THR A 244 -12.09 28.08 21.89
CA THR A 244 -11.92 28.76 20.60
C THR A 244 -10.50 29.30 20.44
N SER A 245 -10.14 29.73 19.24
CA SER A 245 -8.81 30.30 18.96
C SER A 245 -8.48 31.51 19.85
N ASP A 246 -9.51 32.30 20.17
CA ASP A 246 -9.39 33.56 20.93
C ASP A 246 -9.55 33.36 22.44
N LYS A 247 -9.83 32.10 22.86
CA LYS A 247 -9.98 31.80 24.29
C LYS A 247 -8.65 31.99 25.02
N THR A 248 -8.63 32.85 26.03
CA THR A 248 -7.45 33.06 26.87
C THR A 248 -7.34 31.97 27.93
N LEU A 249 -6.12 31.50 28.13
CA LEU A 249 -5.78 30.53 29.16
C LEU A 249 -5.44 31.24 30.48
N GLN A 250 -5.80 30.61 31.59
CA GLN A 250 -5.61 31.17 32.94
C GLN A 250 -4.83 30.18 33.82
N GLU A 251 -4.34 30.68 34.92
CA GLU A 251 -3.72 29.85 35.96
C GLU A 251 -4.70 28.76 36.44
N ASN A 252 -4.18 27.58 36.71
CA ASN A 252 -4.93 26.41 37.15
C ASN A 252 -5.97 25.83 36.15
N ASP A 253 -6.00 26.31 34.91
CA ASP A 253 -6.75 25.63 33.88
C ASP A 253 -6.18 24.22 33.68
N LEU A 254 -7.05 23.23 33.52
CA LEU A 254 -6.68 21.89 33.06
C LEU A 254 -7.02 21.78 31.58
N ILE A 255 -6.05 21.43 30.75
CA ILE A 255 -6.25 21.29 29.31
C ILE A 255 -5.93 19.89 28.84
N LEU A 256 -6.75 19.34 27.92
CA LEU A 256 -6.45 18.11 27.20
C LEU A 256 -5.89 18.47 25.83
N VAL A 257 -4.64 18.12 25.61
CA VAL A 257 -3.88 18.46 24.39
C VAL A 257 -3.62 17.23 23.57
N ILE A 258 -3.76 17.38 22.27
CA ILE A 258 -3.46 16.37 21.27
C ILE A 258 -2.35 16.91 20.38
N THR A 259 -1.26 16.18 20.28
CA THR A 259 -0.05 16.57 19.56
C THR A 259 0.62 15.36 18.89
N THR A 260 1.80 15.55 18.34
CA THR A 260 2.66 14.45 17.90
C THR A 260 3.61 14.01 19.03
N PRO A 261 4.03 12.74 19.08
CA PRO A 261 4.95 12.29 20.13
C PRO A 261 6.25 13.09 20.22
N GLY A 262 6.77 13.56 19.09
CA GLY A 262 8.00 14.36 19.03
C GLY A 262 7.88 15.77 19.64
N GLU A 263 6.65 16.25 19.85
CA GLU A 263 6.40 17.60 20.42
C GLU A 263 5.91 17.55 21.88
N ALA A 264 5.66 16.34 22.41
CA ALA A 264 5.10 16.16 23.75
C ALA A 264 5.97 16.80 24.86
N ASP A 265 7.28 16.62 24.79
CA ASP A 265 8.22 17.18 25.77
C ASP A 265 8.28 18.72 25.72
N ALA A 266 8.21 19.29 24.52
CA ALA A 266 8.17 20.73 24.34
C ALA A 266 6.88 21.34 24.93
N LEU A 267 5.75 20.66 24.78
CA LEU A 267 4.47 21.13 25.32
C LEU A 267 4.43 21.08 26.84
N ARG A 268 5.16 20.14 27.47
CA ARG A 268 5.34 20.11 28.92
C ARG A 268 6.06 21.36 29.41
N LEU A 269 7.05 21.85 28.68
CA LEU A 269 7.74 23.10 29.01
C LEU A 269 6.84 24.33 28.79
N ILE A 270 5.95 24.30 27.82
CA ILE A 270 5.06 25.41 27.48
C ILE A 270 3.89 25.53 28.48
N PHE A 271 3.21 24.42 28.79
CA PHE A 271 1.98 24.43 29.56
C PHE A 271 2.21 24.21 31.06
N GLY A 272 3.20 23.39 31.44
CA GLY A 272 3.51 23.08 32.82
C GLY A 272 3.37 21.59 33.16
N GLU A 273 2.77 21.27 34.31
CA GLU A 273 2.74 19.90 34.82
C GLU A 273 1.79 19.02 34.03
N GLN A 274 2.31 17.88 33.55
CA GLN A 274 1.52 16.85 32.90
C GLN A 274 0.89 15.94 33.97
N GLU A 275 -0.41 15.65 33.84
CA GLU A 275 -1.07 14.64 34.67
C GLU A 275 -0.52 13.23 34.40
N THR A 276 -0.54 12.41 35.45
CA THR A 276 -0.08 11.01 35.38
C THR A 276 -1.03 10.07 34.63
N LYS A 277 -2.24 10.54 34.32
CA LYS A 277 -3.26 9.73 33.61
C LYS A 277 -2.82 9.47 32.16
N ASP A 278 -2.72 8.19 31.80
CA ASP A 278 -2.42 7.81 30.42
C ASP A 278 -3.68 7.88 29.54
N TRP A 279 -3.68 8.83 28.63
CA TRP A 279 -4.74 9.08 27.67
C TRP A 279 -4.53 8.35 26.33
N ASN A 280 -3.49 7.53 26.21
CA ASN A 280 -3.11 6.87 24.95
C ASN A 280 -3.55 5.41 24.88
N THR A 281 -4.23 4.90 25.89
CA THR A 281 -4.77 3.53 25.91
C THR A 281 -5.94 3.36 24.94
N GLU A 282 -6.10 2.17 24.34
CA GLU A 282 -7.10 1.92 23.29
C GLU A 282 -8.55 1.96 23.76
N ASN A 283 -8.83 1.72 25.05
CA ASN A 283 -10.16 1.51 25.61
C ASN A 283 -10.70 2.68 26.46
N ILE A 284 -10.26 3.91 26.19
CA ILE A 284 -10.82 5.07 26.92
C ILE A 284 -12.24 5.34 26.45
N ASP A 285 -13.20 5.23 27.37
CA ASP A 285 -14.55 5.75 27.15
C ASP A 285 -14.54 7.28 27.23
N TRP A 286 -14.42 7.93 26.08
CA TRP A 286 -14.36 9.39 25.95
C TRP A 286 -15.63 10.09 26.39
N ASN A 287 -16.77 9.37 26.48
CA ASN A 287 -18.04 9.93 26.95
C ASN A 287 -18.16 9.87 28.48
N SER A 288 -17.39 9.00 29.13
CA SER A 288 -17.32 8.97 30.60
C SER A 288 -16.40 10.04 31.20
N VAL A 289 -15.54 10.65 30.38
CA VAL A 289 -14.60 11.70 30.82
C VAL A 289 -15.35 13.00 31.19
N ASP A 290 -16.51 13.21 30.55
CA ASP A 290 -17.29 14.42 30.73
C ASP A 290 -18.76 14.19 30.32
N SER A 291 -19.68 14.62 31.15
CA SER A 291 -21.14 14.50 30.90
C SER A 291 -21.68 15.59 29.95
N GLN A 292 -20.95 16.68 29.72
CA GLN A 292 -21.41 17.83 28.92
C GLN A 292 -20.98 17.72 27.45
N LEU A 293 -19.85 17.10 27.16
CA LEU A 293 -19.32 16.94 25.81
C LEU A 293 -19.25 15.47 25.41
N ILE A 294 -19.87 15.15 24.30
CA ILE A 294 -19.78 13.80 23.71
C ILE A 294 -18.68 13.76 22.64
N SER A 295 -18.09 12.58 22.48
CA SER A 295 -17.16 12.29 21.42
C SER A 295 -17.77 11.31 20.45
N GLN A 296 -17.87 11.68 19.18
CA GLN A 296 -18.46 10.85 18.13
C GLN A 296 -17.53 10.74 16.94
N ARG A 297 -17.51 9.58 16.29
CA ARG A 297 -16.81 9.38 15.03
C ARG A 297 -17.77 9.66 13.88
N ILE A 298 -17.43 10.64 13.04
CA ILE A 298 -18.21 11.03 11.85
C ILE A 298 -17.43 10.69 10.60
N LEU A 299 -18.10 10.04 9.64
CA LEU A 299 -17.53 9.68 8.35
C LEU A 299 -17.80 10.80 7.34
N VAL A 300 -16.75 11.28 6.66
CA VAL A 300 -16.90 12.26 5.57
C VAL A 300 -17.45 11.56 4.34
N THR A 301 -18.70 11.86 4.01
CA THR A 301 -19.42 11.23 2.87
C THR A 301 -19.91 12.23 1.84
N ARG A 302 -19.85 13.54 2.12
CA ARG A 302 -20.25 14.57 1.16
C ARG A 302 -19.12 14.97 0.24
N PRO A 303 -19.32 14.88 -1.10
CA PRO A 303 -18.33 15.26 -2.10
C PRO A 303 -17.83 16.70 -1.98
N GLU A 304 -18.69 17.62 -1.52
CA GLU A 304 -18.38 19.04 -1.39
C GLU A 304 -17.31 19.33 -0.31
N ILE A 305 -17.10 18.39 0.60
CA ILE A 305 -16.09 18.48 1.66
C ILE A 305 -14.74 17.98 1.20
N ASN A 306 -14.72 17.16 0.15
CA ASN A 306 -13.50 16.57 -0.37
C ASN A 306 -12.50 17.64 -0.84
N GLY A 307 -11.26 17.60 -0.31
CA GLY A 307 -10.19 18.54 -0.61
C GLY A 307 -10.24 19.86 0.15
N LYS A 308 -11.32 20.16 0.92
CA LYS A 308 -11.37 21.37 1.77
C LYS A 308 -10.41 21.25 2.94
N LYS A 309 -9.74 22.37 3.27
CA LYS A 309 -8.94 22.47 4.50
C LYS A 309 -9.85 22.50 5.72
N LEU A 310 -9.39 21.92 6.83
CA LEU A 310 -10.09 21.97 8.13
C LEU A 310 -10.34 23.42 8.58
N SER A 311 -9.38 24.33 8.33
CA SER A 311 -9.54 25.76 8.61
C SER A 311 -10.71 26.42 7.87
N GLN A 312 -11.06 25.95 6.68
CA GLN A 312 -12.17 26.48 5.89
C GLN A 312 -13.54 26.10 6.47
N LEU A 313 -13.62 24.98 7.19
CA LEU A 313 -14.85 24.55 7.85
C LEU A 313 -15.11 25.34 9.15
N ARG A 314 -14.09 25.96 9.73
CA ARG A 314 -14.14 26.70 11.01
C ARG A 314 -14.93 25.96 12.10
N PRO A 315 -14.60 24.66 12.39
CA PRO A 315 -15.44 23.78 13.20
C PRO A 315 -15.71 24.34 14.60
N ARG A 316 -14.71 24.99 15.21
CA ARG A 316 -14.83 25.56 16.55
C ARG A 316 -15.71 26.82 16.59
N ASN A 317 -15.46 27.75 15.67
CA ASN A 317 -16.12 29.06 15.69
C ASN A 317 -17.54 29.03 15.12
N THR A 318 -17.79 28.15 14.13
CA THR A 318 -19.09 28.10 13.45
C THR A 318 -20.03 27.08 14.10
N TYR A 319 -19.50 25.97 14.59
CA TYR A 319 -20.33 24.85 15.05
C TYR A 319 -20.11 24.50 16.53
N GLY A 320 -19.17 25.14 17.24
CA GLY A 320 -18.91 24.82 18.64
C GLY A 320 -18.34 23.42 18.87
N ILE A 321 -17.71 22.83 17.86
CA ILE A 321 -17.12 21.49 17.93
C ILE A 321 -15.62 21.52 17.74
N ASN A 322 -14.95 20.51 18.24
CA ASN A 322 -13.54 20.27 17.95
C ASN A 322 -13.38 18.98 17.18
N ILE A 323 -12.59 19.03 16.10
CA ILE A 323 -12.12 17.84 15.39
C ILE A 323 -10.71 17.57 15.92
N SER A 324 -10.58 16.46 16.63
CA SER A 324 -9.35 16.13 17.35
C SER A 324 -8.40 15.26 16.54
N ARG A 325 -8.97 14.32 15.78
CA ARG A 325 -8.22 13.31 15.02
C ARG A 325 -8.95 12.98 13.72
N VAL A 326 -8.16 12.61 12.72
CA VAL A 326 -8.65 12.13 11.42
C VAL A 326 -8.05 10.77 11.16
N TYR A 327 -8.89 9.77 10.93
CA TYR A 327 -8.46 8.43 10.53
C TYR A 327 -8.63 8.29 9.02
N ARG A 328 -7.54 8.05 8.31
CA ARG A 328 -7.50 7.85 6.86
C ARG A 328 -6.71 6.59 6.54
N SER A 329 -7.35 5.64 5.86
CA SER A 329 -6.68 4.40 5.39
C SER A 329 -5.84 3.68 6.46
N GLY A 330 -6.37 3.63 7.71
CA GLY A 330 -5.67 2.98 8.83
C GLY A 330 -4.68 3.87 9.60
N VAL A 331 -4.37 5.07 9.09
CA VAL A 331 -3.45 6.01 9.74
C VAL A 331 -4.22 7.08 10.51
N GLN A 332 -3.78 7.36 11.72
CA GLN A 332 -4.31 8.43 12.56
C GLN A 332 -3.52 9.72 12.33
N LEU A 333 -4.19 10.77 11.87
CA LEU A 333 -3.62 12.07 11.57
C LEU A 333 -4.05 13.10 12.61
N LEU A 334 -3.16 14.03 12.95
CA LEU A 334 -3.49 15.20 13.75
C LEU A 334 -4.37 16.15 12.92
N ALA A 335 -5.47 16.64 13.52
CA ALA A 335 -6.41 17.54 12.85
C ALA A 335 -5.89 18.99 12.81
N THR A 336 -4.82 19.22 12.06
CA THR A 336 -4.25 20.57 11.87
C THR A 336 -5.13 21.43 10.95
N PRO A 337 -5.08 22.77 11.07
CA PRO A 337 -5.87 23.68 10.23
C PRO A 337 -5.66 23.48 8.72
N ASP A 338 -4.46 23.10 8.31
CA ASP A 338 -4.08 22.90 6.92
C ASP A 338 -4.40 21.50 6.38
N LEU A 339 -4.82 20.56 7.24
CA LEU A 339 -5.20 19.22 6.82
C LEU A 339 -6.39 19.29 5.86
N ARG A 340 -6.26 18.70 4.69
CA ARG A 340 -7.34 18.58 3.72
C ARG A 340 -8.13 17.31 3.98
N LEU A 341 -9.45 17.47 4.14
CA LEU A 341 -10.36 16.34 4.31
C LEU A 341 -10.53 15.59 3.00
N GLN A 342 -10.74 14.29 3.10
CA GLN A 342 -11.03 13.39 1.98
C GLN A 342 -12.30 12.59 2.27
N LEU A 343 -12.99 12.21 1.20
CA LEU A 343 -14.08 11.24 1.32
C LEU A 343 -13.55 9.95 1.98
N GLY A 344 -14.32 9.41 2.92
CA GLY A 344 -13.91 8.24 3.68
C GLY A 344 -13.06 8.53 4.93
N ASP A 345 -12.66 9.78 5.16
CA ASP A 345 -12.04 10.16 6.43
C ASP A 345 -13.01 9.94 7.58
N ARG A 346 -12.53 9.33 8.66
CA ARG A 346 -13.28 9.23 9.93
C ARG A 346 -12.77 10.27 10.89
N LEU A 347 -13.61 11.27 11.19
CA LEU A 347 -13.27 12.36 12.08
C LEU A 347 -13.70 12.04 13.49
N THR A 348 -12.83 12.19 14.47
CA THR A 348 -13.24 12.19 15.90
C THR A 348 -13.63 13.63 16.26
N VAL A 349 -14.92 13.83 16.43
CA VAL A 349 -15.56 15.12 16.72
C VAL A 349 -15.97 15.16 18.18
N VAL A 350 -15.65 16.23 18.89
CA VAL A 350 -16.01 16.46 20.28
C VAL A 350 -16.88 17.73 20.34
N GLY A 351 -18.00 17.66 21.04
CA GLY A 351 -18.93 18.78 21.16
C GLY A 351 -20.21 18.43 21.88
N GLU A 352 -21.12 19.38 21.98
CA GLU A 352 -22.48 19.12 22.43
C GLU A 352 -23.24 18.26 21.40
N ALA A 353 -24.18 17.45 21.87
CA ALA A 353 -24.90 16.51 21.03
C ALA A 353 -25.62 17.16 19.84
N GLU A 354 -26.15 18.38 20.02
CA GLU A 354 -26.84 19.12 18.96
C GLU A 354 -25.84 19.69 17.94
N ALA A 355 -24.73 20.23 18.39
CA ALA A 355 -23.65 20.74 17.56
C ALA A 355 -23.07 19.61 16.66
N ILE A 356 -22.86 18.43 17.23
CA ILE A 356 -22.38 17.26 16.49
C ILE A 356 -23.40 16.84 15.42
N ARG A 357 -24.71 16.78 15.72
CA ARG A 357 -25.75 16.47 14.72
C ARG A 357 -25.77 17.46 13.56
N ASN A 358 -25.52 18.74 13.81
CA ASN A 358 -25.46 19.76 12.77
C ASN A 358 -24.24 19.56 11.86
N VAL A 359 -23.08 19.24 12.43
CA VAL A 359 -21.86 18.94 11.67
C VAL A 359 -21.99 17.62 10.91
N GLU A 360 -22.66 16.63 11.48
CA GLU A 360 -22.95 15.36 10.81
C GLU A 360 -23.73 15.57 9.50
N LYS A 361 -24.70 16.48 9.48
CA LYS A 361 -25.44 16.86 8.27
C LYS A 361 -24.53 17.50 7.20
N ILE A 362 -23.50 18.22 7.61
CA ILE A 362 -22.56 18.90 6.70
C ILE A 362 -21.50 17.93 6.16
N LEU A 363 -20.99 17.05 7.03
CA LEU A 363 -19.98 16.06 6.65
C LEU A 363 -20.59 14.86 5.93
N GLY A 364 -21.88 14.58 6.20
CA GLY A 364 -22.68 13.53 5.57
C GLY A 364 -22.95 12.34 6.46
N ASN A 365 -21.97 11.68 7.04
CA ASN A 365 -22.03 10.47 7.88
C ASN A 365 -22.96 9.34 7.35
N ALA A 366 -23.25 9.36 6.06
CA ALA A 366 -24.12 8.39 5.41
C ALA A 366 -23.29 7.19 4.95
N VAL A 367 -23.08 6.22 5.83
CA VAL A 367 -22.34 4.99 5.52
C VAL A 367 -22.90 4.29 4.28
N LYS A 368 -24.21 4.34 4.07
CA LYS A 368 -24.87 3.76 2.90
C LYS A 368 -24.46 4.44 1.58
N SER A 369 -24.20 5.75 1.54
CA SER A 369 -23.80 6.45 0.31
C SER A 369 -22.37 6.13 -0.13
N LEU A 370 -21.53 5.65 0.78
CA LEU A 370 -20.18 5.17 0.49
C LEU A 370 -20.16 3.68 0.10
N ASN A 371 -21.26 2.96 0.29
CA ASN A 371 -21.34 1.54 -0.05
C ASN A 371 -21.63 1.30 -1.54
N GLU A 372 -22.01 2.32 -2.30
CA GLU A 372 -22.22 2.22 -3.73
C GLU A 372 -20.93 2.61 -4.49
N PRO A 373 -20.16 1.64 -5.01
CA PRO A 373 -18.98 1.95 -5.81
C PRO A 373 -19.38 2.61 -7.12
N ASN A 374 -18.71 3.69 -7.51
CA ASN A 374 -18.95 4.33 -8.79
C ASN A 374 -18.27 3.52 -9.92
N LEU A 375 -18.98 2.51 -10.43
CA LEU A 375 -18.46 1.65 -11.51
C LEU A 375 -18.19 2.43 -12.79
N ALA A 376 -18.96 3.49 -13.09
CA ALA A 376 -18.70 4.33 -14.26
C ALA A 376 -17.31 4.99 -14.20
N ALA A 377 -16.91 5.49 -13.02
CA ALA A 377 -15.58 6.04 -12.83
C ALA A 377 -14.48 4.99 -13.01
N VAL A 378 -14.72 3.74 -12.59
CA VAL A 378 -13.78 2.62 -12.80
C VAL A 378 -13.60 2.35 -14.29
N PHE A 379 -14.71 2.21 -15.05
CA PHE A 379 -14.64 1.95 -16.49
C PHE A 379 -14.00 3.10 -17.27
N ILE A 380 -14.33 4.36 -16.93
CA ILE A 380 -13.68 5.54 -17.54
C ILE A 380 -12.16 5.48 -17.27
N GLY A 381 -11.77 5.17 -16.05
CA GLY A 381 -10.35 5.04 -15.69
C GLY A 381 -9.66 3.91 -16.46
N LEU A 382 -10.31 2.76 -16.66
CA LEU A 382 -9.80 1.68 -17.48
C LEU A 382 -9.63 2.10 -18.95
N ILE A 383 -10.61 2.79 -19.53
CA ILE A 383 -10.53 3.32 -20.91
C ILE A 383 -9.36 4.28 -21.03
N LEU A 384 -9.24 5.25 -20.12
CA LEU A 384 -8.14 6.21 -20.10
C LEU A 384 -6.78 5.52 -19.94
N GLY A 385 -6.72 4.49 -19.07
CA GLY A 385 -5.52 3.70 -18.86
C GLY A 385 -5.10 2.93 -20.11
N LEU A 386 -6.02 2.25 -20.76
CA LEU A 386 -5.78 1.52 -22.00
C LEU A 386 -5.40 2.48 -23.15
N THR A 387 -6.07 3.62 -23.24
CA THR A 387 -5.74 4.66 -24.24
C THR A 387 -4.32 5.16 -24.02
N LEU A 388 -3.94 5.53 -22.79
CA LEU A 388 -2.58 5.94 -22.45
C LEU A 388 -1.56 4.84 -22.74
N GLY A 389 -1.91 3.59 -22.38
CA GLY A 389 -1.08 2.41 -22.61
C GLY A 389 -0.83 2.11 -24.10
N SER A 390 -1.76 2.50 -24.96
CA SER A 390 -1.70 2.24 -26.40
C SER A 390 -0.94 3.31 -27.19
N ILE A 391 -0.62 4.46 -26.57
CA ILE A 391 0.09 5.55 -27.24
C ILE A 391 1.51 5.11 -27.61
N PRO A 392 1.86 5.08 -28.91
CA PRO A 392 3.22 4.75 -29.33
C PRO A 392 4.15 5.95 -29.11
N VAL A 393 5.20 5.76 -28.33
CA VAL A 393 6.24 6.77 -28.07
C VAL A 393 7.50 6.39 -28.85
N ALA A 394 7.88 7.19 -29.81
CA ALA A 394 9.14 6.99 -30.52
C ALA A 394 10.31 7.48 -29.65
N ILE A 395 11.24 6.58 -29.32
CA ILE A 395 12.45 6.90 -28.57
C ILE A 395 13.62 6.85 -29.55
N PRO A 396 14.45 7.91 -29.65
CA PRO A 396 15.62 7.91 -30.49
C PRO A 396 16.57 6.73 -30.17
N GLY A 397 16.91 5.93 -31.16
CA GLY A 397 17.75 4.74 -30.99
C GLY A 397 17.00 3.41 -30.81
N ILE A 398 15.67 3.42 -30.71
CA ILE A 398 14.84 2.22 -30.68
C ILE A 398 14.01 2.15 -31.95
N SER A 399 14.11 1.04 -32.68
CA SER A 399 13.46 0.87 -33.99
C SER A 399 11.95 0.69 -33.91
N ILE A 400 11.43 0.28 -32.78
CA ILE A 400 10.00 0.00 -32.52
C ILE A 400 9.44 1.03 -31.54
N PRO A 401 8.29 1.69 -31.83
CA PRO A 401 7.71 2.63 -30.90
C PRO A 401 7.29 1.93 -29.61
N VAL A 402 7.73 2.48 -28.48
CA VAL A 402 7.49 1.97 -27.13
C VAL A 402 6.07 2.29 -26.71
N LYS A 403 5.32 1.30 -26.19
CA LYS A 403 4.00 1.47 -25.60
C LYS A 403 4.04 1.05 -24.14
N LEU A 404 3.35 1.79 -23.27
CA LEU A 404 3.22 1.43 -21.85
C LEU A 404 2.40 0.15 -21.63
N GLY A 405 1.54 -0.19 -22.57
CA GLY A 405 0.81 -1.44 -22.64
C GLY A 405 -0.35 -1.59 -21.65
N LEU A 406 -0.86 -2.84 -21.54
CA LEU A 406 -2.01 -3.19 -20.69
C LEU A 406 -1.73 -3.08 -19.19
N ALA A 407 -0.46 -3.10 -18.78
CA ALA A 407 -0.08 -2.95 -17.40
C ALA A 407 0.35 -1.51 -17.05
N GLY A 408 1.20 -0.89 -17.89
CA GLY A 408 1.79 0.43 -17.59
C GLY A 408 0.79 1.59 -17.67
N GLY A 409 -0.06 1.60 -18.71
CA GLY A 409 -1.08 2.65 -18.85
C GLY A 409 -2.10 2.67 -17.69
N PRO A 410 -2.77 1.56 -17.40
CA PRO A 410 -3.76 1.51 -16.33
C PRO A 410 -3.19 1.79 -14.92
N ILE A 411 -1.96 1.37 -14.60
CA ILE A 411 -1.36 1.69 -13.29
C ILE A 411 -1.10 3.18 -13.14
N ILE A 412 -0.59 3.85 -14.19
CA ILE A 412 -0.35 5.30 -14.19
C ILE A 412 -1.66 6.05 -13.99
N VAL A 413 -2.68 5.75 -14.80
CA VAL A 413 -3.99 6.39 -14.68
C VAL A 413 -4.62 6.10 -13.33
N GLY A 414 -4.52 4.88 -12.81
CA GLY A 414 -4.98 4.51 -11.48
C GLY A 414 -4.31 5.35 -10.38
N ILE A 415 -2.98 5.53 -10.43
CA ILE A 415 -2.23 6.39 -9.49
C ILE A 415 -2.68 7.85 -9.59
N LEU A 416 -2.81 8.38 -10.82
CA LEU A 416 -3.24 9.77 -11.03
C LEU A 416 -4.67 10.02 -10.53
N ILE A 417 -5.59 9.12 -10.85
CA ILE A 417 -6.98 9.20 -10.41
C ILE A 417 -7.07 9.02 -8.88
N GLY A 418 -6.35 8.06 -8.30
CA GLY A 418 -6.29 7.86 -6.86
C GLY A 418 -5.75 9.08 -6.10
N THR A 419 -4.81 9.82 -6.71
CA THR A 419 -4.18 11.01 -6.10
C THR A 419 -4.97 12.29 -6.34
N PHE A 420 -5.35 12.54 -7.59
CA PHE A 420 -5.90 13.82 -8.05
C PHE A 420 -7.42 13.79 -8.27
N GLY A 421 -8.03 12.62 -8.41
CA GLY A 421 -9.47 12.46 -8.62
C GLY A 421 -10.29 13.23 -7.59
N PRO A 422 -9.99 13.17 -6.29
CA PRO A 422 -10.66 13.97 -5.27
C PRO A 422 -10.56 15.48 -5.47
N ARG A 423 -9.49 15.99 -6.11
CA ARG A 423 -9.32 17.42 -6.39
C ARG A 423 -10.13 17.90 -7.60
N LEU A 424 -10.41 16.98 -8.52
CA LEU A 424 -11.17 17.25 -9.76
C LEU A 424 -12.66 17.01 -9.58
N HIS A 425 -13.14 16.87 -8.33
CA HIS A 425 -14.53 16.52 -7.99
C HIS A 425 -15.03 15.24 -8.68
N MET A 426 -14.12 14.43 -9.21
CA MET A 426 -14.47 13.10 -9.68
C MET A 426 -14.83 12.25 -8.47
N ILE A 427 -16.04 11.71 -8.45
CA ILE A 427 -16.44 10.72 -7.44
C ILE A 427 -15.74 9.41 -7.81
N THR A 428 -14.45 9.36 -7.53
CA THR A 428 -13.59 8.17 -7.74
C THR A 428 -13.54 7.31 -6.49
N TYR A 429 -14.37 7.63 -5.50
CA TYR A 429 -14.43 6.85 -4.26
C TYR A 429 -14.95 5.45 -4.57
N THR A 430 -14.02 4.53 -4.61
CA THR A 430 -14.31 3.10 -4.48
C THR A 430 -14.06 2.77 -3.01
N THR A 431 -15.01 2.12 -2.34
CA THR A 431 -14.76 1.68 -0.97
C THR A 431 -13.49 0.84 -0.95
N GLN A 432 -12.71 0.91 0.11
CA GLN A 432 -11.50 0.09 0.23
C GLN A 432 -11.82 -1.40 -0.03
N SER A 433 -12.96 -1.88 0.47
CA SER A 433 -13.43 -3.25 0.25
C SER A 433 -13.72 -3.54 -1.22
N ALA A 434 -14.37 -2.62 -1.95
CA ALA A 434 -14.67 -2.80 -3.38
C ALA A 434 -13.38 -2.78 -4.22
N ASN A 435 -12.43 -1.90 -3.88
CA ASN A 435 -11.14 -1.85 -4.58
C ASN A 435 -10.31 -3.11 -4.33
N LEU A 436 -10.29 -3.61 -3.09
CA LEU A 436 -9.63 -4.88 -2.75
C LEU A 436 -10.30 -6.06 -3.46
N MET A 437 -11.64 -6.06 -3.59
CA MET A 437 -12.38 -7.08 -4.33
C MET A 437 -12.05 -7.05 -5.82
N LEU A 438 -12.06 -5.87 -6.47
CA LEU A 438 -11.67 -5.72 -7.88
C LEU A 438 -10.23 -6.20 -8.11
N ARG A 439 -9.32 -5.80 -7.23
CA ARG A 439 -7.92 -6.23 -7.28
C ARG A 439 -7.80 -7.75 -7.15
N ALA A 440 -8.49 -8.35 -6.17
CA ALA A 440 -8.44 -9.80 -5.94
C ALA A 440 -9.04 -10.57 -7.11
N LEU A 441 -10.18 -10.12 -7.64
CA LEU A 441 -10.84 -10.74 -8.79
C LEU A 441 -9.94 -10.69 -10.04
N GLY A 442 -9.43 -9.49 -10.37
CA GLY A 442 -8.53 -9.32 -11.52
C GLY A 442 -7.27 -10.17 -11.41
N LEU A 443 -6.62 -10.16 -10.22
CA LEU A 443 -5.45 -10.98 -9.96
C LEU A 443 -5.74 -12.48 -10.06
N SER A 444 -6.88 -12.94 -9.54
CA SER A 444 -7.26 -14.36 -9.60
C SER A 444 -7.47 -14.83 -11.04
N MET A 445 -8.17 -14.03 -11.86
CA MET A 445 -8.37 -14.33 -13.28
C MET A 445 -7.04 -14.39 -14.03
N TYR A 446 -6.20 -13.36 -13.83
CA TYR A 446 -4.88 -13.28 -14.47
C TYR A 446 -4.01 -14.49 -14.11
N LEU A 447 -3.87 -14.81 -12.81
CA LEU A 447 -3.01 -15.89 -12.35
C LEU A 447 -3.54 -17.28 -12.76
N ALA A 448 -4.86 -17.48 -12.78
CA ALA A 448 -5.45 -18.73 -13.22
C ALA A 448 -5.16 -19.01 -14.70
N CYS A 449 -5.37 -18.01 -15.56
CA CYS A 449 -5.11 -18.12 -17.00
C CYS A 449 -3.62 -18.30 -17.30
N LEU A 450 -2.78 -17.47 -16.67
CA LEU A 450 -1.33 -17.54 -16.79
C LEU A 450 -0.78 -18.89 -16.34
N GLY A 451 -1.29 -19.43 -15.22
CA GLY A 451 -0.89 -20.75 -14.73
C GLY A 451 -1.31 -21.87 -15.66
N LEU A 452 -2.50 -21.79 -16.20
CA LEU A 452 -3.03 -22.79 -17.13
C LEU A 452 -2.17 -22.86 -18.41
N ASP A 453 -1.79 -21.71 -18.95
CA ASP A 453 -0.92 -21.63 -20.14
C ASP A 453 0.49 -22.17 -19.86
N ALA A 454 1.11 -21.73 -18.76
CA ALA A 454 2.44 -22.17 -18.37
C ALA A 454 2.50 -23.68 -17.99
N GLY A 455 1.37 -24.29 -17.60
CA GLY A 455 1.31 -25.64 -17.04
C GLY A 455 1.72 -26.75 -17.99
N THR A 456 1.51 -26.57 -19.29
CA THR A 456 1.81 -27.58 -20.32
C THR A 456 3.29 -27.98 -20.37
N HIS A 457 4.20 -27.06 -20.07
CA HIS A 457 5.67 -27.27 -20.17
C HIS A 457 6.40 -27.14 -18.84
N PHE A 458 5.70 -26.81 -17.74
CA PHE A 458 6.32 -26.46 -16.46
C PHE A 458 7.19 -27.60 -15.90
N PHE A 459 6.63 -28.81 -15.76
CA PHE A 459 7.34 -29.92 -15.12
C PHE A 459 8.53 -30.41 -15.95
N GLU A 460 8.40 -30.42 -17.28
CA GLU A 460 9.52 -30.73 -18.15
C GLU A 460 10.68 -29.76 -17.94
N THR A 461 10.38 -28.45 -17.84
CA THR A 461 11.41 -27.41 -17.67
C THR A 461 12.04 -27.45 -16.29
N VAL A 462 11.24 -27.65 -15.23
CA VAL A 462 11.78 -27.73 -13.86
C VAL A 462 12.72 -28.92 -13.68
N MET A 463 12.43 -30.03 -14.33
CA MET A 463 13.25 -31.25 -14.26
C MET A 463 14.53 -31.18 -15.11
N ARG A 464 14.68 -30.18 -15.98
CA ARG A 464 15.89 -29.95 -16.77
C ARG A 464 16.95 -29.19 -15.94
N PRO A 465 18.24 -29.27 -16.32
CA PRO A 465 19.30 -28.47 -15.70
C PRO A 465 19.04 -26.96 -15.70
N GLU A 466 18.34 -26.46 -16.74
CA GLU A 466 17.93 -25.06 -16.86
C GLU A 466 17.02 -24.62 -15.72
N GLY A 467 16.08 -25.47 -15.28
CA GLY A 467 15.18 -25.17 -14.16
C GLY A 467 15.93 -24.98 -12.84
N ALA A 468 16.94 -25.82 -12.57
CA ALA A 468 17.79 -25.68 -11.39
C ALA A 468 18.63 -24.39 -11.45
N LEU A 469 19.13 -24.04 -12.65
CA LEU A 469 19.83 -22.78 -12.87
C LEU A 469 18.92 -21.56 -12.61
N TRP A 470 17.68 -21.58 -13.12
CA TRP A 470 16.69 -20.51 -12.92
C TRP A 470 16.34 -20.33 -11.44
N LEU A 471 16.20 -21.42 -10.70
CA LEU A 471 16.02 -21.38 -9.24
C LEU A 471 17.18 -20.70 -8.54
N GLY A 472 18.43 -21.06 -8.90
CA GLY A 472 19.63 -20.48 -8.33
C GLY A 472 19.79 -19.00 -8.65
N ILE A 473 19.56 -18.61 -9.89
CA ILE A 473 19.57 -17.21 -10.33
C ILE A 473 18.46 -16.43 -9.60
N GLY A 474 17.23 -16.96 -9.57
CA GLY A 474 16.09 -16.32 -8.89
C GLY A 474 16.38 -16.07 -7.41
N PHE A 475 16.96 -17.06 -6.71
CA PHE A 475 17.39 -16.86 -5.33
C PHE A 475 18.46 -15.78 -5.18
N ALA A 476 19.47 -15.77 -6.06
CA ALA A 476 20.52 -14.75 -6.03
C ALA A 476 19.97 -13.34 -6.29
N LEU A 477 19.05 -13.19 -7.25
CA LEU A 477 18.38 -11.92 -7.57
C LEU A 477 17.51 -11.40 -6.42
N THR A 478 16.98 -12.29 -5.60
CA THR A 478 16.25 -11.93 -4.39
C THR A 478 17.20 -11.59 -3.24
N PHE A 479 18.12 -12.51 -2.93
CA PHE A 479 18.89 -12.47 -1.70
C PHE A 479 19.99 -11.39 -1.73
N VAL A 480 20.76 -11.32 -2.82
CA VAL A 480 21.95 -10.45 -2.88
C VAL A 480 21.60 -8.97 -2.80
N PRO A 481 20.69 -8.41 -3.63
CA PRO A 481 20.32 -7.00 -3.54
C PRO A 481 19.70 -6.62 -2.18
N VAL A 482 18.87 -7.50 -1.63
CA VAL A 482 18.19 -7.29 -0.34
C VAL A 482 19.20 -7.23 0.80
N VAL A 483 20.17 -8.16 0.85
CA VAL A 483 21.20 -8.17 1.89
C VAL A 483 22.16 -6.99 1.78
N LEU A 484 22.64 -6.67 0.57
CA LEU A 484 23.59 -5.58 0.38
C LEU A 484 22.98 -4.23 0.75
N VAL A 485 21.78 -3.95 0.26
CA VAL A 485 21.11 -2.66 0.53
C VAL A 485 20.57 -2.62 1.96
N GLY A 486 20.11 -3.75 2.50
CA GLY A 486 19.71 -3.85 3.91
C GLY A 486 20.86 -3.53 4.85
N LEU A 487 22.05 -4.07 4.58
CA LEU A 487 23.27 -3.78 5.33
C LEU A 487 23.68 -2.30 5.21
N PHE A 488 23.59 -1.73 4.01
CA PHE A 488 23.83 -0.31 3.77
C PHE A 488 22.86 0.57 4.55
N ALA A 489 21.56 0.25 4.53
CA ALA A 489 20.53 1.00 5.25
C ALA A 489 20.77 0.95 6.79
N LEU A 490 21.16 -0.21 7.34
CA LEU A 490 21.46 -0.37 8.75
C LEU A 490 22.75 0.38 9.17
N ARG A 491 23.83 0.26 8.39
CA ARG A 491 25.16 0.73 8.81
C ARG A 491 25.46 2.16 8.41
N VAL A 492 25.06 2.56 7.21
CA VAL A 492 25.36 3.88 6.64
C VAL A 492 24.21 4.87 6.92
N LEU A 493 22.99 4.49 6.62
CA LEU A 493 21.84 5.36 6.82
C LEU A 493 21.32 5.35 8.26
N LYS A 494 21.78 4.38 9.08
CA LYS A 494 21.39 4.21 10.50
C LYS A 494 19.86 4.20 10.67
N VAL A 495 19.18 3.44 9.81
CA VAL A 495 17.74 3.21 9.90
C VAL A 495 17.51 2.03 10.84
N ASP A 496 16.49 2.10 11.69
CA ASP A 496 16.13 1.00 12.60
C ASP A 496 15.75 -0.27 11.82
N PHE A 497 15.97 -1.43 12.44
CA PHE A 497 15.78 -2.72 11.77
C PHE A 497 14.31 -2.98 11.39
N GLY A 498 13.34 -2.47 12.16
CA GLY A 498 11.94 -2.58 11.82
C GLY A 498 11.63 -1.85 10.51
N SER A 499 12.07 -0.60 10.39
CA SER A 499 11.94 0.20 9.16
C SER A 499 12.70 -0.41 7.98
N VAL A 500 13.92 -0.92 8.20
CA VAL A 500 14.69 -1.61 7.15
C VAL A 500 13.96 -2.85 6.67
N SER A 501 13.44 -3.67 7.56
CA SER A 501 12.70 -4.89 7.19
C SER A 501 11.47 -4.59 6.35
N GLY A 502 10.71 -3.54 6.72
CA GLY A 502 9.57 -3.05 5.92
C GLY A 502 9.99 -2.54 4.55
N LEU A 503 11.09 -1.77 4.47
CA LEU A 503 11.69 -1.31 3.22
C LEU A 503 12.06 -2.50 2.31
N LEU A 504 12.73 -3.52 2.84
CA LEU A 504 13.14 -4.70 2.08
C LEU A 504 11.93 -5.47 1.54
N CYS A 505 10.93 -5.73 2.38
CA CYS A 505 9.69 -6.38 1.96
C CYS A 505 8.92 -5.56 0.91
N GLY A 506 8.87 -4.22 1.08
CA GLY A 506 8.17 -3.30 0.17
C GLY A 506 8.89 -3.16 -1.18
N SER A 507 10.21 -3.10 -1.19
CA SER A 507 11.00 -3.06 -2.43
C SER A 507 10.87 -4.33 -3.27
N MET A 508 10.64 -5.47 -2.62
CA MET A 508 10.43 -6.78 -3.27
C MET A 508 8.95 -7.10 -3.51
N ALA A 509 8.05 -6.15 -3.26
CA ALA A 509 6.59 -6.29 -3.39
C ALA A 509 6.01 -7.53 -2.67
N ASN A 510 6.63 -7.93 -1.54
CA ASN A 510 6.35 -9.18 -0.85
C ASN A 510 5.57 -8.98 0.46
N PRO A 511 4.22 -9.04 0.42
CA PRO A 511 3.39 -8.90 1.61
C PRO A 511 3.50 -10.11 2.56
N MET A 512 3.91 -11.28 2.06
CA MET A 512 4.06 -12.49 2.88
C MET A 512 5.28 -12.37 3.79
N ALA A 513 6.39 -11.83 3.25
CA ALA A 513 7.56 -11.49 4.06
C ALA A 513 7.24 -10.38 5.07
N LEU A 514 6.39 -9.39 4.72
CA LEU A 514 5.94 -8.39 5.67
C LEU A 514 5.13 -9.01 6.83
N ASN A 515 4.23 -9.94 6.54
CA ASN A 515 3.48 -10.63 7.60
C ASN A 515 4.42 -11.35 8.58
N TYR A 516 5.42 -12.07 8.05
CA TYR A 516 6.44 -12.69 8.89
C TYR A 516 7.22 -11.67 9.74
N VAL A 517 7.57 -10.52 9.15
CA VAL A 517 8.27 -9.44 9.85
C VAL A 517 7.39 -8.86 10.96
N ASN A 518 6.11 -8.57 10.70
CA ASN A 518 5.17 -8.04 11.70
C ASN A 518 4.91 -9.04 12.85
N ASP A 519 4.97 -10.35 12.56
CA ASP A 519 4.82 -11.39 13.59
C ASP A 519 6.08 -11.54 14.45
N THR A 520 7.25 -11.04 14.01
CA THR A 520 8.55 -11.24 14.65
C THR A 520 9.23 -9.98 15.18
N ILE A 521 8.79 -8.82 14.76
CA ILE A 521 9.30 -7.51 15.16
C ILE A 521 8.13 -6.68 15.70
N GLU A 522 8.24 -6.22 16.93
CA GLU A 522 7.22 -5.39 17.58
C GLU A 522 7.18 -3.99 16.95
N GLY A 523 5.97 -3.43 16.88
CA GLY A 523 5.69 -2.08 16.41
C GLY A 523 5.27 -1.98 14.94
N ASP A 524 4.79 -0.79 14.54
CA ASP A 524 4.20 -0.53 13.21
C ASP A 524 5.22 -0.11 12.14
N ASN A 525 6.50 0.09 12.53
CA ASN A 525 7.57 0.57 11.64
C ASN A 525 7.72 -0.26 10.35
N PRO A 526 7.65 -1.61 10.40
CA PRO A 526 7.73 -2.41 9.18
C PRO A 526 6.59 -2.12 8.21
N SER A 527 5.36 -2.07 8.71
CA SER A 527 4.17 -1.80 7.89
C SER A 527 4.17 -0.40 7.29
N VAL A 528 4.61 0.61 8.04
CA VAL A 528 4.71 2.00 7.58
C VAL A 528 5.78 2.12 6.49
N SER A 529 6.95 1.54 6.71
CA SER A 529 8.05 1.57 5.73
C SER A 529 7.70 0.80 4.46
N TYR A 530 7.04 -0.36 4.60
CA TYR A 530 6.51 -1.10 3.46
C TYR A 530 5.55 -0.24 2.63
N ALA A 531 4.55 0.37 3.29
CA ALA A 531 3.55 1.19 2.61
C ALA A 531 4.16 2.42 1.90
N THR A 532 5.25 2.97 2.45
CA THR A 532 5.99 4.09 1.86
C THR A 532 6.73 3.70 0.58
N VAL A 533 7.37 2.52 0.58
CA VAL A 533 8.30 2.09 -0.45
C VAL A 533 7.60 1.33 -1.59
N TYR A 534 6.66 0.45 -1.24
CA TYR A 534 5.97 -0.45 -2.16
C TYR A 534 5.41 0.22 -3.42
N PRO A 535 4.70 1.39 -3.33
CA PRO A 535 4.13 2.05 -4.49
C PRO A 535 5.16 2.41 -5.55
N VAL A 536 6.26 3.01 -5.11
CA VAL A 536 7.33 3.51 -5.99
C VAL A 536 8.07 2.34 -6.65
N CYS A 537 8.41 1.32 -5.86
CA CYS A 537 9.13 0.16 -6.37
C CYS A 537 8.29 -0.69 -7.33
N MET A 538 7.00 -0.83 -7.05
CA MET A 538 6.07 -1.54 -7.92
C MET A 538 5.98 -0.87 -9.29
N PHE A 539 5.75 0.45 -9.30
CA PHE A 539 5.71 1.25 -10.52
C PHE A 539 7.04 1.18 -11.29
N LEU A 540 8.15 1.38 -10.59
CA LEU A 540 9.48 1.39 -11.20
C LEU A 540 9.82 0.04 -11.86
N ARG A 541 9.47 -1.10 -11.24
CA ARG A 541 9.71 -2.43 -11.81
C ARG A 541 8.94 -2.67 -13.11
N VAL A 542 7.68 -2.22 -13.16
CA VAL A 542 6.86 -2.32 -14.39
C VAL A 542 7.51 -1.58 -15.56
N ILE A 543 8.07 -0.40 -15.29
CA ILE A 543 8.75 0.39 -16.35
C ILE A 543 10.12 -0.21 -16.70
N ILE A 544 10.93 -0.54 -15.70
CA ILE A 544 12.29 -1.02 -15.92
C ILE A 544 12.32 -2.34 -16.69
N ILE A 545 11.38 -3.27 -16.42
CA ILE A 545 11.36 -4.53 -17.15
C ILE A 545 11.09 -4.33 -18.65
N GLN A 546 10.20 -3.41 -19.00
CA GLN A 546 9.91 -3.05 -20.38
C GLN A 546 11.15 -2.41 -21.04
N VAL A 547 11.76 -1.42 -20.35
CA VAL A 547 12.97 -0.75 -20.85
C VAL A 547 14.11 -1.75 -21.01
N MET A 548 14.31 -2.67 -20.07
CA MET A 548 15.33 -3.72 -20.13
C MET A 548 15.17 -4.59 -21.38
N LEU A 549 13.95 -5.09 -21.63
CA LEU A 549 13.67 -5.92 -22.82
C LEU A 549 13.90 -5.15 -24.12
N MET A 550 13.43 -3.90 -24.21
CA MET A 550 13.54 -3.07 -25.39
C MET A 550 14.98 -2.62 -25.72
N LEU A 551 15.85 -2.52 -24.70
CA LEU A 551 17.26 -2.12 -24.89
C LEU A 551 18.15 -3.29 -25.31
N VAL A 552 17.78 -4.51 -24.95
CA VAL A 552 18.66 -5.67 -25.15
C VAL A 552 18.22 -6.55 -26.32
N LEU A 553 16.93 -6.60 -26.60
CA LEU A 553 16.35 -7.32 -27.75
C LEU A 553 16.15 -6.40 -28.95
#